data_10162f8e87a7ca21a8fe038475fe01f8
#
_entry.id   10162f8e87a7ca21a8fe038475fe01f8
#
_cell.length_a   1.000
_cell.length_b   1.000
_cell.length_c   1.000
_cell.angle_alpha   90.00
_cell.angle_beta   90.00
_cell.angle_gamma   90.00
#
_symmetry.space_group_name_H-M   'P 1'
#
loop_
_entity.id
_entity.type
_entity.pdbx_description
1 polymer ?
#
loop_
_entity_poly.entity_id
_entity_poly.type
_entity_poly.pdbx_seq_one_letter_code
_entity_poly.pdbx_strand_id
1 'polypeptide(L)'
;MKKSLMMIAGLFFSVLSVAGQGLSMDRVNADFQKKKEALPTGDLFSVFRQQLTQEERDALTFFYAYMSVGDITDYSGDFYLENVRSSLTTRKETTWGKTIPDDIFVHFVLPIRINNENLDRARMVFHDELMPRVKGLSMLDAVLEVNHWCHEKVNYQPADARTSAPLATVKTAYGRCGEESTFLVAALRSVGIPARQVYTPRWAHTDDNHAWVEAWVDGKWYFLGACEPEPVLNLGWFNAPASRGMLMHTKVFGRYNGPEEVMYRTPRYTEINVIDNYAPTAKADVTIVDADGKPVADAKVEFKVYNYAEFYTVAS
;
A
#
# COMPACT_ATOMS: atom_id res chain seq x y z
N MET A 1 36.81 48.72 -34.48
CA MET A 1 36.77 47.95 -33.25
C MET A 1 35.30 47.76 -32.87
N LYS A 2 34.69 46.62 -33.20
CA LYS A 2 33.33 46.25 -32.80
C LYS A 2 33.42 45.34 -31.60
N LYS A 3 32.88 45.76 -30.45
CA LYS A 3 32.76 44.95 -29.25
C LYS A 3 31.51 44.08 -29.40
N SER A 4 31.70 42.75 -29.49
CA SER A 4 30.62 41.75 -29.41
C SER A 4 30.21 41.60 -27.96
N LEU A 5 28.94 41.84 -27.67
CA LEU A 5 28.31 41.58 -26.36
C LEU A 5 27.75 40.16 -26.42
N MET A 6 28.36 39.28 -25.65
CA MET A 6 27.92 37.89 -25.52
C MET A 6 26.83 37.82 -24.43
N MET A 7 25.58 37.59 -24.84
CA MET A 7 24.46 37.43 -23.95
C MET A 7 24.39 35.96 -23.50
N ILE A 8 24.74 35.69 -22.25
CA ILE A 8 24.57 34.37 -21.66
C ILE A 8 23.12 34.30 -21.15
N ALA A 9 22.28 33.57 -21.87
CA ALA A 9 20.95 33.21 -21.42
C ALA A 9 21.07 32.05 -20.43
N GLY A 10 20.97 32.34 -19.12
CA GLY A 10 20.85 31.34 -18.09
C GLY A 10 19.47 30.70 -18.15
N LEU A 11 19.39 29.44 -18.58
CA LEU A 11 18.18 28.61 -18.36
C LEU A 11 18.07 28.29 -16.87
N PHE A 12 17.19 28.99 -16.19
CA PHE A 12 16.73 28.56 -14.89
C PHE A 12 15.75 27.37 -15.08
N PHE A 13 16.22 26.17 -14.87
CA PHE A 13 15.34 25.03 -14.60
C PHE A 13 14.75 25.23 -13.20
N SER A 14 13.54 25.77 -13.12
CA SER A 14 12.73 25.66 -11.92
C SER A 14 12.27 24.20 -11.80
N VAL A 15 12.97 23.42 -10.99
CA VAL A 15 12.43 22.16 -10.49
C VAL A 15 11.28 22.54 -9.56
N LEU A 16 10.06 22.55 -10.09
CA LEU A 16 8.85 22.52 -9.28
C LEU A 16 8.83 21.14 -8.60
N SER A 17 9.44 21.05 -7.42
CA SER A 17 9.11 19.98 -6.47
C SER A 17 7.65 20.20 -6.09
N VAL A 18 6.75 19.43 -6.69
CA VAL A 18 5.42 19.23 -6.14
C VAL A 18 5.64 18.44 -4.86
N ALA A 19 5.89 19.13 -3.76
CA ALA A 19 5.78 18.55 -2.44
C ALA A 19 4.34 18.05 -2.31
N GLY A 20 4.14 16.74 -2.28
CA GLY A 20 2.84 16.15 -2.02
C GLY A 20 2.30 16.79 -0.74
N GLN A 21 1.07 17.29 -0.77
CA GLN A 21 0.42 17.78 0.43
C GLN A 21 0.27 16.56 1.36
N GLY A 22 1.03 16.51 2.45
CA GLY A 22 0.95 15.45 3.45
C GLY A 22 -0.48 15.29 4.00
N LEU A 23 -0.69 14.30 4.84
CA LEU A 23 -1.98 13.99 5.46
C LEU A 23 -2.59 15.25 6.09
N SER A 24 -3.75 15.67 5.59
CA SER A 24 -4.53 16.78 6.18
C SER A 24 -5.55 16.22 7.17
N MET A 25 -5.32 16.41 8.46
CA MET A 25 -6.27 16.02 9.53
C MET A 25 -7.60 16.76 9.42
N ASP A 26 -7.64 17.99 8.92
CA ASP A 26 -8.90 18.70 8.65
C ASP A 26 -9.76 17.95 7.65
N ARG A 27 -9.15 17.41 6.59
CA ARG A 27 -9.84 16.59 5.60
C ARG A 27 -10.29 15.26 6.16
N VAL A 28 -9.45 14.59 6.95
CA VAL A 28 -9.81 13.34 7.65
C VAL A 28 -11.01 13.56 8.57
N ASN A 29 -11.00 14.64 9.35
CA ASN A 29 -12.11 15.00 10.22
C ASN A 29 -13.40 15.26 9.44
N ALA A 30 -13.33 15.99 8.31
CA ALA A 30 -14.49 16.24 7.46
C ALA A 30 -15.08 14.94 6.87
N ASP A 31 -14.21 14.02 6.39
CA ASP A 31 -14.63 12.73 5.87
C ASP A 31 -15.20 11.82 6.98
N PHE A 32 -14.64 11.88 8.20
CA PHE A 32 -15.17 11.18 9.37
C PHE A 32 -16.57 11.69 9.76
N GLN A 33 -16.80 13.00 9.81
CA GLN A 33 -18.11 13.56 10.13
C GLN A 33 -19.17 13.11 9.12
N LYS A 34 -18.86 13.15 7.84
CA LYS A 34 -19.76 12.61 6.79
C LYS A 34 -20.10 11.13 7.01
N LYS A 35 -19.11 10.33 7.37
CA LYS A 35 -19.32 8.90 7.68
C LYS A 35 -20.23 8.73 8.90
N LYS A 36 -20.00 9.49 9.95
CA LYS A 36 -20.80 9.47 11.17
C LYS A 36 -22.24 9.88 10.94
N GLU A 37 -22.47 10.92 10.14
CA GLU A 37 -23.81 11.37 9.74
C GLU A 37 -24.57 10.30 8.92
N ALA A 38 -23.85 9.58 8.06
CA ALA A 38 -24.43 8.50 7.25
C ALA A 38 -24.77 7.23 8.08
N LEU A 39 -24.22 7.10 9.30
CA LEU A 39 -24.40 5.96 10.20
C LEU A 39 -24.87 6.45 11.59
N PRO A 40 -26.07 7.04 11.70
CA PRO A 40 -26.46 7.80 12.90
C PRO A 40 -26.89 6.93 14.08
N THR A 41 -27.05 5.63 13.93
CA THR A 41 -27.63 4.75 14.93
C THR A 41 -26.62 3.80 15.57
N GLY A 42 -26.91 3.39 16.81
CA GLY A 42 -26.14 2.39 17.56
C GLY A 42 -24.85 2.91 18.19
N ASP A 43 -24.04 1.99 18.66
CA ASP A 43 -22.79 2.25 19.38
C ASP A 43 -21.54 2.19 18.49
N LEU A 44 -21.72 2.31 17.17
CA LEU A 44 -20.63 2.16 16.19
C LEU A 44 -19.43 3.08 16.45
N PHE A 45 -19.68 4.23 17.09
CA PHE A 45 -18.65 5.23 17.42
C PHE A 45 -18.38 5.34 18.93
N SER A 46 -18.80 4.34 19.72
CA SER A 46 -18.66 4.38 21.19
C SER A 46 -17.22 4.48 21.68
N VAL A 47 -16.25 3.96 20.91
CA VAL A 47 -14.81 4.04 21.23
C VAL A 47 -14.34 5.48 21.44
N PHE A 48 -14.93 6.45 20.74
CA PHE A 48 -14.58 7.88 20.89
C PHE A 48 -15.05 8.51 22.20
N ARG A 49 -15.87 7.81 22.99
CA ARG A 49 -16.27 8.23 24.35
C ARG A 49 -15.26 7.82 25.43
N GLN A 50 -14.30 6.94 25.06
CA GLN A 50 -13.25 6.51 25.99
C GLN A 50 -12.21 7.63 26.20
N GLN A 51 -11.41 7.47 27.26
CA GLN A 51 -10.25 8.33 27.47
C GLN A 51 -9.16 7.96 26.47
N LEU A 52 -8.94 8.85 25.48
CA LEU A 52 -7.99 8.69 24.38
C LEU A 52 -6.96 9.80 24.42
N THR A 53 -5.71 9.48 24.13
CA THR A 53 -4.71 10.50 23.77
C THR A 53 -5.07 11.13 22.42
N GLN A 54 -4.45 12.27 22.10
CA GLN A 54 -4.69 12.90 20.79
C GLN A 54 -4.24 12.01 19.64
N GLU A 55 -3.08 11.34 19.76
CA GLU A 55 -2.57 10.40 18.77
C GLU A 55 -3.56 9.23 18.53
N GLU A 56 -4.11 8.65 19.60
CA GLU A 56 -5.12 7.58 19.51
C GLU A 56 -6.40 8.07 18.83
N ARG A 57 -6.85 9.26 19.18
CA ARG A 57 -8.04 9.88 18.59
C ARG A 57 -7.86 10.14 17.10
N ASP A 58 -6.74 10.70 16.68
CA ASP A 58 -6.44 10.99 15.28
C ASP A 58 -6.34 9.70 14.45
N ALA A 59 -5.67 8.67 14.97
CA ALA A 59 -5.56 7.36 14.33
C ALA A 59 -6.93 6.66 14.18
N LEU A 60 -7.76 6.67 15.23
CA LEU A 60 -9.13 6.15 15.15
C LEU A 60 -9.99 6.95 14.18
N THR A 61 -9.87 8.28 14.18
CA THR A 61 -10.59 9.14 13.23
C THR A 61 -10.23 8.78 11.80
N PHE A 62 -8.93 8.55 11.52
CA PHE A 62 -8.48 8.09 10.20
C PHE A 62 -9.08 6.71 9.83
N PHE A 63 -9.09 5.75 10.74
CA PHE A 63 -9.72 4.45 10.48
C PHE A 63 -11.20 4.61 10.15
N TYR A 64 -11.95 5.26 11.03
CA TYR A 64 -13.40 5.38 10.88
C TYR A 64 -13.82 6.25 9.69
N ALA A 65 -12.99 7.20 9.26
CA ALA A 65 -13.24 7.95 8.04
C ALA A 65 -13.22 7.06 6.79
N TYR A 66 -12.31 6.07 6.74
CA TYR A 66 -12.01 5.35 5.49
C TYR A 66 -12.32 3.86 5.50
N MET A 67 -12.52 3.21 6.66
CA MET A 67 -12.90 1.80 6.67
C MET A 67 -14.31 1.56 6.10
N SER A 68 -14.56 0.33 5.66
CA SER A 68 -15.85 -0.08 5.12
C SER A 68 -16.93 -0.07 6.21
N VAL A 69 -18.19 -0.02 5.81
CA VAL A 69 -19.31 -0.18 6.76
C VAL A 69 -19.25 -1.57 7.42
N GLY A 70 -18.92 -2.62 6.64
CA GLY A 70 -18.73 -3.95 7.19
C GLY A 70 -17.67 -3.97 8.30
N ASP A 71 -16.51 -3.32 8.10
CA ASP A 71 -15.48 -3.27 9.14
C ASP A 71 -15.99 -2.54 10.41
N ILE A 72 -16.76 -1.45 10.24
CA ILE A 72 -17.34 -0.72 11.38
C ILE A 72 -18.33 -1.59 12.18
N THR A 73 -19.05 -2.47 11.50
CA THR A 73 -20.12 -3.29 12.10
C THR A 73 -19.63 -4.64 12.61
N ASP A 74 -18.67 -5.25 11.94
CA ASP A 74 -18.20 -6.61 12.25
C ASP A 74 -17.19 -6.64 13.40
N TYR A 75 -16.52 -5.51 13.69
CA TYR A 75 -15.48 -5.42 14.71
C TYR A 75 -15.77 -4.30 15.71
N SER A 76 -15.46 -4.56 16.97
CA SER A 76 -15.69 -3.58 18.05
C SER A 76 -14.70 -2.40 17.95
N GLY A 77 -15.10 -1.25 18.53
CA GLY A 77 -14.20 -0.10 18.66
C GLY A 77 -12.94 -0.41 19.47
N ASP A 78 -13.05 -1.31 20.46
CA ASP A 78 -11.91 -1.76 21.26
C ASP A 78 -10.89 -2.55 20.44
N PHE A 79 -11.33 -3.35 19.48
CA PHE A 79 -10.44 -4.00 18.52
C PHE A 79 -9.59 -2.99 17.75
N TYR A 80 -10.19 -1.91 17.26
CA TYR A 80 -9.45 -0.85 16.56
C TYR A 80 -8.52 -0.09 17.49
N LEU A 81 -8.97 0.24 18.70
CA LEU A 81 -8.15 0.93 19.69
C LEU A 81 -6.92 0.10 20.11
N GLU A 82 -7.08 -1.20 20.29
CA GLU A 82 -5.96 -2.12 20.57
C GLU A 82 -4.92 -2.11 19.44
N ASN A 83 -5.35 -2.17 18.18
CA ASN A 83 -4.47 -2.08 17.02
C ASN A 83 -3.76 -0.72 16.91
N VAL A 84 -4.47 0.37 17.19
CA VAL A 84 -3.88 1.72 17.22
C VAL A 84 -2.81 1.80 18.31
N ARG A 85 -3.11 1.37 19.52
CA ARG A 85 -2.16 1.36 20.65
C ARG A 85 -0.92 0.53 20.35
N SER A 86 -1.10 -0.67 19.81
CA SER A 86 0.02 -1.51 19.37
C SER A 86 0.90 -0.77 18.36
N SER A 87 0.32 -0.18 17.31
CA SER A 87 1.10 0.56 16.29
C SER A 87 1.85 1.75 16.86
N LEU A 88 1.22 2.55 17.73
CA LEU A 88 1.84 3.73 18.34
C LEU A 88 2.95 3.34 19.32
N THR A 89 2.77 2.24 20.06
CA THR A 89 3.78 1.69 20.97
C THR A 89 4.99 1.19 20.16
N THR A 90 4.76 0.36 19.14
CA THR A 90 5.81 -0.16 18.26
C THR A 90 6.61 0.98 17.61
N ARG A 91 5.93 2.07 17.16
CA ARG A 91 6.60 3.25 16.62
C ARG A 91 7.58 3.90 17.61
N LYS A 92 7.28 3.86 18.91
CA LYS A 92 8.14 4.42 19.98
C LYS A 92 9.29 3.49 20.35
N GLU A 93 9.09 2.18 20.25
CA GLU A 93 10.03 1.16 20.68
C GLU A 93 11.09 0.80 19.63
N THR A 94 10.75 0.88 18.34
CA THR A 94 11.67 0.55 17.25
C THR A 94 12.60 1.71 16.90
N THR A 95 13.83 1.38 16.48
CA THR A 95 14.84 2.37 16.08
C THR A 95 14.39 3.17 14.85
N TRP A 96 13.69 2.52 13.93
CA TRP A 96 13.18 3.13 12.70
C TRP A 96 11.87 3.90 12.87
N GLY A 97 11.09 3.63 13.93
CA GLY A 97 9.78 4.27 14.11
C GLY A 97 9.80 5.80 14.14
N LYS A 98 10.92 6.39 14.61
CA LYS A 98 11.11 7.85 14.65
C LYS A 98 11.54 8.47 13.31
N THR A 99 12.07 7.66 12.40
CA THR A 99 12.55 8.12 11.09
C THR A 99 11.49 8.02 10.00
N ILE A 100 10.40 7.27 10.27
CA ILE A 100 9.28 7.12 9.35
C ILE A 100 8.42 8.38 9.35
N PRO A 101 8.24 9.06 8.21
CA PRO A 101 7.34 10.20 8.09
C PRO A 101 5.90 9.87 8.50
N ASP A 102 5.17 10.84 9.03
CA ASP A 102 3.81 10.62 9.55
C ASP A 102 2.83 10.12 8.47
N ASP A 103 2.91 10.64 7.26
CA ASP A 103 2.10 10.21 6.12
C ASP A 103 2.39 8.76 5.71
N ILE A 104 3.66 8.35 5.71
CA ILE A 104 4.06 6.96 5.47
C ILE A 104 3.57 6.05 6.60
N PHE A 105 3.71 6.47 7.85
CA PHE A 105 3.21 5.70 8.99
C PHE A 105 1.71 5.48 8.92
N VAL A 106 0.94 6.55 8.71
CA VAL A 106 -0.53 6.51 8.72
C VAL A 106 -1.10 5.68 7.57
N HIS A 107 -0.46 5.69 6.40
CA HIS A 107 -0.95 4.96 5.23
C HIS A 107 -0.41 3.52 5.10
N PHE A 108 0.76 3.21 5.66
CA PHE A 108 1.45 1.94 5.38
C PHE A 108 1.87 1.13 6.62
N VAL A 109 1.74 1.68 7.84
CA VAL A 109 1.94 0.93 9.10
C VAL A 109 0.62 0.78 9.85
N LEU A 110 -0.07 1.91 10.05
CA LEU A 110 -1.27 1.97 10.88
C LEU A 110 -2.41 1.08 10.38
N PRO A 111 -2.76 1.01 9.07
CA PRO A 111 -3.91 0.25 8.59
C PRO A 111 -3.78 -1.25 8.87
N ILE A 112 -4.92 -1.86 9.26
CA ILE A 112 -5.02 -3.30 9.54
C ILE A 112 -5.31 -4.03 8.23
N ARG A 113 -6.34 -3.57 7.50
CA ARG A 113 -6.78 -4.19 6.24
C ARG A 113 -5.74 -3.98 5.13
N ILE A 114 -5.47 -5.04 4.40
CA ILE A 114 -4.48 -5.08 3.31
C ILE A 114 -5.18 -5.39 1.98
N ASN A 115 -6.05 -6.42 1.97
CA ASN A 115 -6.79 -6.87 0.80
C ASN A 115 -8.31 -6.97 1.15
N ASN A 116 -8.93 -8.11 0.93
CA ASN A 116 -10.34 -8.40 1.24
C ASN A 116 -10.52 -9.46 2.35
N GLU A 117 -9.46 -9.72 3.10
CA GLU A 117 -9.42 -10.65 4.23
C GLU A 117 -10.36 -10.23 5.37
N ASN A 118 -10.77 -11.17 6.21
CA ASN A 118 -11.30 -10.81 7.51
C ASN A 118 -10.18 -10.27 8.40
N LEU A 119 -10.49 -9.27 9.22
CA LEU A 119 -9.51 -8.75 10.18
C LEU A 119 -9.41 -9.71 11.38
N ASP A 120 -8.22 -9.78 11.96
CA ASP A 120 -7.93 -10.56 13.14
C ASP A 120 -6.88 -9.87 14.04
N ARG A 121 -6.45 -10.54 15.09
CA ARG A 121 -5.48 -10.01 16.05
C ARG A 121 -4.02 -10.26 15.65
N ALA A 122 -3.74 -10.49 14.37
CA ALA A 122 -2.40 -10.79 13.86
C ALA A 122 -1.35 -9.77 14.31
N ARG A 123 -1.68 -8.48 14.32
CA ARG A 123 -0.74 -7.43 14.72
C ARG A 123 -0.12 -7.68 16.09
N MET A 124 -0.93 -8.01 17.09
CA MET A 124 -0.46 -8.27 18.45
C MET A 124 0.32 -9.58 18.54
N VAL A 125 -0.21 -10.64 17.94
CA VAL A 125 0.43 -11.97 17.94
C VAL A 125 1.78 -11.93 17.23
N PHE A 126 1.84 -11.31 16.06
CA PHE A 126 3.09 -11.21 15.29
C PHE A 126 4.09 -10.28 15.94
N HIS A 127 3.64 -9.19 16.56
CA HIS A 127 4.49 -8.30 17.34
C HIS A 127 5.26 -9.08 18.43
N ASP A 128 4.54 -9.89 19.21
CA ASP A 128 5.15 -10.62 20.32
C ASP A 128 6.19 -11.64 19.84
N GLU A 129 5.97 -12.29 18.68
CA GLU A 129 6.90 -13.23 18.10
C GLU A 129 8.11 -12.56 17.39
N LEU A 130 7.85 -11.44 16.70
CA LEU A 130 8.84 -10.81 15.81
C LEU A 130 9.74 -9.78 16.50
N MET A 131 9.22 -9.02 17.48
CA MET A 131 10.04 -8.00 18.16
C MET A 131 11.36 -8.54 18.74
N PRO A 132 11.39 -9.73 19.38
CA PRO A 132 12.66 -10.34 19.79
C PRO A 132 13.60 -10.66 18.62
N ARG A 133 13.07 -11.07 17.46
CA ARG A 133 13.86 -11.45 16.27
C ARG A 133 14.49 -10.24 15.58
N VAL A 134 13.76 -9.12 15.51
CA VAL A 134 14.25 -7.91 14.82
C VAL A 134 15.04 -6.96 15.73
N LYS A 135 15.17 -7.29 17.01
CA LYS A 135 15.87 -6.46 17.99
C LYS A 135 17.33 -6.28 17.62
N GLY A 136 17.74 -5.02 17.45
CA GLY A 136 19.12 -4.66 17.13
C GLY A 136 19.50 -4.78 15.65
N LEU A 137 18.58 -5.20 14.80
CA LEU A 137 18.78 -5.23 13.35
C LEU A 137 18.63 -3.82 12.74
N SER A 138 19.23 -3.63 11.58
CA SER A 138 18.87 -2.52 10.69
C SER A 138 17.45 -2.71 10.17
N MET A 139 16.80 -1.65 9.67
CA MET A 139 15.47 -1.78 9.09
C MET A 139 15.46 -2.73 7.88
N LEU A 140 16.51 -2.70 7.06
CA LEU A 140 16.68 -3.61 5.93
C LEU A 140 16.78 -5.07 6.37
N ASP A 141 17.66 -5.37 7.33
CA ASP A 141 17.82 -6.72 7.86
C ASP A 141 16.56 -7.22 8.55
N ALA A 142 15.82 -6.31 9.21
CA ALA A 142 14.53 -6.65 9.83
C ALA A 142 13.47 -7.03 8.78
N VAL A 143 13.44 -6.40 7.61
CA VAL A 143 12.54 -6.80 6.51
C VAL A 143 12.87 -8.21 6.03
N LEU A 144 14.15 -8.53 5.83
CA LEU A 144 14.60 -9.86 5.40
C LEU A 144 14.26 -10.92 6.47
N GLU A 145 14.49 -10.62 7.74
CA GLU A 145 14.21 -11.53 8.86
C GLU A 145 12.72 -11.80 9.01
N VAL A 146 11.87 -10.78 8.85
CA VAL A 146 10.40 -10.95 8.89
C VAL A 146 9.93 -11.83 7.73
N ASN A 147 10.48 -11.66 6.52
CA ASN A 147 10.13 -12.52 5.40
C ASN A 147 10.58 -13.97 5.61
N HIS A 148 11.77 -14.17 6.21
CA HIS A 148 12.25 -15.49 6.59
C HIS A 148 11.32 -16.16 7.61
N TRP A 149 10.91 -15.42 8.65
CA TRP A 149 9.93 -15.89 9.62
C TRP A 149 8.58 -16.25 8.97
N CYS A 150 8.13 -15.48 7.97
CA CYS A 150 6.92 -15.83 7.22
C CYS A 150 7.07 -17.16 6.47
N HIS A 151 8.23 -17.39 5.84
CA HIS A 151 8.53 -18.65 5.16
C HIS A 151 8.58 -19.86 6.09
N GLU A 152 9.01 -19.68 7.34
CA GLU A 152 8.99 -20.74 8.36
C GLU A 152 7.57 -21.23 8.67
N LYS A 153 6.54 -20.39 8.43
CA LYS A 153 5.15 -20.63 8.81
C LYS A 153 4.23 -20.99 7.65
N VAL A 154 4.49 -20.49 6.46
CA VAL A 154 3.57 -20.56 5.32
C VAL A 154 4.33 -20.92 4.05
N ASN A 155 3.78 -21.87 3.29
CA ASN A 155 4.27 -22.25 1.98
C ASN A 155 3.21 -21.96 0.91
N TYR A 156 3.65 -21.70 -0.32
CA TYR A 156 2.74 -21.48 -1.44
C TYR A 156 1.93 -22.74 -1.73
N GLN A 157 0.61 -22.56 -1.77
CA GLN A 157 -0.33 -23.55 -2.27
C GLN A 157 -1.62 -22.85 -2.74
N PRO A 158 -2.23 -23.31 -3.85
CA PRO A 158 -3.54 -22.80 -4.25
C PRO A 158 -4.56 -22.85 -3.11
N ALA A 159 -5.33 -21.79 -2.95
CA ALA A 159 -6.33 -21.62 -1.91
C ALA A 159 -7.64 -21.08 -2.51
N ASP A 160 -8.61 -20.78 -1.65
CA ASP A 160 -9.92 -20.27 -2.03
C ASP A 160 -9.85 -18.90 -2.72
N ALA A 161 -10.96 -18.52 -3.38
CA ALA A 161 -11.06 -17.25 -4.09
C ALA A 161 -10.94 -16.01 -3.17
N ARG A 162 -11.34 -16.12 -1.90
CA ARG A 162 -11.21 -15.05 -0.90
C ARG A 162 -9.92 -15.19 -0.12
N THR A 163 -9.19 -14.07 0.05
CA THR A 163 -7.99 -14.02 0.87
C THR A 163 -8.30 -14.35 2.34
N SER A 164 -7.56 -15.31 2.90
CA SER A 164 -7.65 -15.69 4.31
C SER A 164 -7.06 -14.61 5.22
N ALA A 165 -7.58 -14.51 6.45
CA ALA A 165 -6.99 -13.66 7.48
C ALA A 165 -5.57 -14.12 7.82
N PRO A 166 -4.64 -13.22 8.25
CA PRO A 166 -3.24 -13.60 8.51
C PRO A 166 -3.08 -14.76 9.52
N LEU A 167 -3.82 -14.76 10.62
CA LEU A 167 -3.78 -15.88 11.59
C LEU A 167 -4.39 -17.17 11.03
N ALA A 168 -5.39 -17.06 10.15
CA ALA A 168 -5.93 -18.24 9.48
C ALA A 168 -4.92 -18.84 8.51
N THR A 169 -4.17 -17.99 7.76
CA THR A 169 -3.08 -18.42 6.87
C THR A 169 -1.97 -19.15 7.65
N VAL A 170 -1.55 -18.61 8.80
CA VAL A 170 -0.60 -19.31 9.70
C VAL A 170 -1.16 -20.65 10.19
N LYS A 171 -2.44 -20.69 10.55
CA LYS A 171 -3.07 -21.92 11.05
C LYS A 171 -3.15 -23.03 9.99
N THR A 172 -3.36 -22.68 8.73
CA THR A 172 -3.37 -23.63 7.62
C THR A 172 -1.97 -23.97 7.12
N ALA A 173 -0.96 -23.13 7.42
CA ALA A 173 0.43 -23.22 6.97
C ALA A 173 0.60 -23.15 5.43
N TYR A 174 -0.41 -22.69 4.69
CA TYR A 174 -0.32 -22.48 3.26
C TYR A 174 -1.19 -21.31 2.79
N GLY A 175 -0.86 -20.75 1.63
CA GLY A 175 -1.63 -19.74 0.94
C GLY A 175 -1.16 -19.56 -0.50
N ARG A 176 -2.00 -18.93 -1.33
CA ARG A 176 -1.56 -18.41 -2.62
C ARG A 176 -0.89 -17.05 -2.43
N CYS A 177 -0.36 -16.46 -3.47
CA CYS A 177 0.32 -15.16 -3.41
C CYS A 177 -0.50 -14.05 -2.71
N GLY A 178 -1.84 -14.09 -2.80
CA GLY A 178 -2.73 -13.16 -2.12
C GLY A 178 -2.67 -13.29 -0.60
N GLU A 179 -2.71 -14.51 -0.06
CA GLU A 179 -2.57 -14.80 1.37
C GLU A 179 -1.15 -14.52 1.87
N GLU A 180 -0.13 -15.00 1.16
CA GLU A 180 1.27 -14.83 1.54
C GLU A 180 1.66 -13.35 1.62
N SER A 181 1.27 -12.53 0.61
CA SER A 181 1.55 -11.10 0.62
C SER A 181 0.74 -10.34 1.68
N THR A 182 -0.52 -10.73 1.94
CA THR A 182 -1.31 -10.18 3.06
C THR A 182 -0.66 -10.52 4.41
N PHE A 183 -0.20 -11.75 4.58
CA PHE A 183 0.49 -12.19 5.78
C PHE A 183 1.80 -11.43 6.02
N LEU A 184 2.66 -11.32 5.00
CA LEU A 184 3.92 -10.58 5.12
C LEU A 184 3.70 -9.08 5.40
N VAL A 185 2.73 -8.43 4.74
CA VAL A 185 2.41 -7.02 5.05
C VAL A 185 1.95 -6.87 6.50
N ALA A 186 1.09 -7.78 6.99
CA ALA A 186 0.64 -7.75 8.40
C ALA A 186 1.82 -7.94 9.36
N ALA A 187 2.75 -8.86 9.05
CA ALA A 187 3.95 -9.12 9.85
C ALA A 187 4.89 -7.91 9.90
N LEU A 188 5.20 -7.29 8.75
CA LEU A 188 6.03 -6.09 8.68
C LEU A 188 5.40 -4.91 9.46
N ARG A 189 4.11 -4.68 9.27
CA ARG A 189 3.39 -3.62 9.99
C ARG A 189 3.34 -3.87 11.50
N SER A 190 3.36 -5.12 11.96
CA SER A 190 3.35 -5.45 13.39
C SER A 190 4.64 -5.02 14.11
N VAL A 191 5.76 -4.95 13.39
CA VAL A 191 7.04 -4.45 13.90
C VAL A 191 7.33 -3.01 13.44
N GLY A 192 6.30 -2.29 12.98
CA GLY A 192 6.38 -0.88 12.64
C GLY A 192 7.08 -0.57 11.31
N ILE A 193 7.27 -1.54 10.43
CA ILE A 193 7.83 -1.33 9.09
C ILE A 193 6.71 -1.05 8.10
N PRO A 194 6.75 0.10 7.36
CA PRO A 194 5.75 0.39 6.36
C PRO A 194 5.80 -0.63 5.21
N ALA A 195 4.65 -1.20 4.89
CA ALA A 195 4.56 -2.21 3.85
C ALA A 195 3.23 -2.10 3.09
N ARG A 196 3.25 -2.50 1.82
CA ARG A 196 2.09 -2.52 0.94
C ARG A 196 2.11 -3.76 0.05
N GLN A 197 0.92 -4.30 -0.23
CA GLN A 197 0.75 -5.35 -1.22
C GLN A 197 0.76 -4.72 -2.61
N VAL A 198 1.54 -5.28 -3.51
CA VAL A 198 1.54 -4.94 -4.94
C VAL A 198 0.85 -6.05 -5.70
N TYR A 199 0.08 -5.70 -6.71
CA TYR A 199 -0.65 -6.63 -7.55
C TYR A 199 -0.46 -6.30 -9.02
N THR A 200 -0.18 -7.32 -9.82
CA THR A 200 -0.30 -7.27 -11.28
C THR A 200 -1.47 -8.18 -11.70
N PRO A 201 -2.47 -7.64 -12.41
CA PRO A 201 -3.65 -8.42 -12.78
C PRO A 201 -3.34 -9.46 -13.86
N ARG A 202 -2.27 -9.24 -14.61
CA ARG A 202 -1.86 -10.13 -15.69
C ARG A 202 -0.42 -9.85 -16.08
N TRP A 203 0.36 -10.92 -16.19
CA TRP A 203 1.69 -10.86 -16.79
C TRP A 203 1.61 -10.71 -18.32
N ALA A 204 2.63 -10.08 -18.93
CA ALA A 204 2.71 -9.97 -20.37
C ALA A 204 2.99 -11.31 -21.10
N HIS A 205 3.44 -12.33 -20.38
CA HIS A 205 3.87 -13.62 -20.94
C HIS A 205 3.02 -14.82 -20.51
N THR A 206 2.05 -14.63 -19.61
CA THR A 206 1.16 -15.67 -19.11
C THR A 206 -0.18 -15.08 -18.66
N ASP A 207 -1.20 -15.92 -18.54
CA ASP A 207 -2.53 -15.54 -18.09
C ASP A 207 -2.62 -15.27 -16.59
N ASP A 208 -1.58 -15.60 -15.85
CA ASP A 208 -1.56 -15.48 -14.40
C ASP A 208 -1.43 -14.04 -13.94
N ASN A 209 -2.01 -13.78 -12.80
CA ASN A 209 -1.78 -12.62 -11.96
C ASN A 209 -0.72 -12.94 -10.89
N HIS A 210 -0.26 -11.92 -10.18
CA HIS A 210 0.62 -12.11 -9.03
C HIS A 210 0.46 -10.99 -8.01
N ALA A 211 0.69 -11.33 -6.74
CA ALA A 211 0.76 -10.38 -5.63
C ALA A 211 2.05 -10.62 -4.85
N TRP A 212 2.73 -9.53 -4.50
CA TRP A 212 3.95 -9.52 -3.67
C TRP A 212 3.94 -8.33 -2.74
N VAL A 213 5.07 -8.00 -2.13
CA VAL A 213 5.16 -6.95 -1.12
C VAL A 213 6.22 -5.92 -1.49
N GLU A 214 5.93 -4.67 -1.20
CA GLU A 214 6.93 -3.61 -1.07
C GLU A 214 7.02 -3.17 0.39
N ALA A 215 8.26 -3.07 0.89
CA ALA A 215 8.60 -2.51 2.20
C ALA A 215 9.33 -1.18 2.01
N TRP A 216 8.96 -0.18 2.81
CA TRP A 216 9.68 1.09 2.83
C TRP A 216 10.84 1.02 3.81
N VAL A 217 12.04 1.25 3.32
CA VAL A 217 13.29 1.22 4.12
C VAL A 217 14.06 2.50 3.84
N ASP A 218 14.29 3.28 4.89
CA ASP A 218 15.17 4.48 4.87
C ASP A 218 14.91 5.43 3.68
N GLY A 219 13.63 5.68 3.39
CA GLY A 219 13.22 6.65 2.37
C GLY A 219 12.91 6.07 0.99
N LYS A 220 12.97 4.73 0.82
CA LYS A 220 12.72 4.06 -0.47
C LYS A 220 11.84 2.83 -0.32
N TRP A 221 11.07 2.54 -1.36
CA TRP A 221 10.34 1.29 -1.50
C TRP A 221 11.23 0.23 -2.13
N TYR A 222 11.23 -0.97 -1.54
CA TYR A 222 11.93 -2.16 -2.01
C TYR A 222 10.93 -3.31 -2.10
N PHE A 223 10.97 -4.06 -3.18
CA PHE A 223 10.12 -5.23 -3.34
C PHE A 223 10.77 -6.53 -2.86
N LEU A 224 9.92 -7.50 -2.51
CA LEU A 224 10.31 -8.86 -2.14
C LEU A 224 9.15 -9.82 -2.40
N GLY A 225 9.46 -11.07 -2.73
CA GLY A 225 8.49 -12.16 -2.78
C GLY A 225 8.01 -12.49 -1.36
N ALA A 226 6.70 -12.62 -1.18
CA ALA A 226 6.13 -12.90 0.13
C ALA A 226 6.31 -14.38 0.50
N CYS A 227 6.83 -14.64 1.69
CA CYS A 227 7.23 -15.98 2.14
C CYS A 227 8.31 -16.65 1.23
N GLU A 228 8.98 -15.86 0.41
CA GLU A 228 10.04 -16.28 -0.50
C GLU A 228 11.34 -15.53 -0.14
N PRO A 229 12.08 -15.96 0.90
CA PRO A 229 13.24 -15.22 1.38
C PRO A 229 14.39 -15.26 0.38
N GLU A 230 14.90 -14.08 0.06
CA GLU A 230 16.08 -13.86 -0.76
C GLU A 230 17.16 -13.16 0.06
N PRO A 231 18.45 -13.25 -0.30
CA PRO A 231 19.52 -12.66 0.49
C PRO A 231 19.52 -11.12 0.46
N VAL A 232 18.83 -10.50 -0.48
CA VAL A 232 18.75 -9.04 -0.65
C VAL A 232 17.34 -8.64 -1.12
N LEU A 233 16.95 -7.41 -0.82
CA LEU A 233 15.72 -6.82 -1.36
C LEU A 233 15.85 -6.53 -2.87
N ASN A 234 14.74 -6.32 -3.55
CA ASN A 234 14.63 -6.18 -5.01
C ASN A 234 15.11 -7.42 -5.78
N LEU A 235 15.01 -8.58 -5.14
CA LEU A 235 15.28 -9.88 -5.76
C LEU A 235 14.07 -10.80 -5.57
N GLY A 236 13.72 -11.52 -6.63
CA GLY A 236 12.65 -12.51 -6.68
C GLY A 236 12.58 -13.15 -8.06
N TRP A 237 11.98 -14.32 -8.17
CA TRP A 237 11.81 -15.04 -9.44
C TRP A 237 11.11 -14.18 -10.51
N PHE A 238 10.32 -13.21 -10.09
CA PHE A 238 9.53 -12.35 -10.98
C PHE A 238 10.26 -11.08 -11.46
N ASN A 239 11.54 -10.89 -11.18
CA ASN A 239 12.29 -9.71 -11.63
C ASN A 239 12.18 -9.47 -13.14
N ALA A 240 12.42 -10.53 -13.95
CA ALA A 240 12.34 -10.42 -15.40
C ALA A 240 10.89 -10.19 -15.90
N PRO A 241 9.85 -10.90 -15.42
CA PRO A 241 8.46 -10.55 -15.71
C PRO A 241 8.08 -9.14 -15.29
N ALA A 242 8.48 -8.69 -14.10
CA ALA A 242 8.14 -7.37 -13.57
C ALA A 242 8.74 -6.23 -14.40
N SER A 243 9.99 -6.39 -14.89
CA SER A 243 10.63 -5.38 -15.76
C SER A 243 9.93 -5.20 -17.12
N ARG A 244 8.98 -6.04 -17.46
CA ARG A 244 8.16 -6.01 -18.68
C ARG A 244 6.66 -5.96 -18.37
N GLY A 245 6.30 -5.73 -17.12
CA GLY A 245 4.92 -5.60 -16.69
C GLY A 245 4.23 -4.39 -17.31
N MET A 246 2.92 -4.48 -17.50
CA MET A 246 2.10 -3.41 -18.07
C MET A 246 1.38 -2.60 -16.99
N LEU A 247 1.13 -3.21 -15.83
CA LEU A 247 0.46 -2.56 -14.69
C LEU A 247 0.90 -3.25 -13.41
N MET A 248 1.36 -2.45 -12.45
CA MET A 248 1.62 -2.85 -11.07
C MET A 248 1.01 -1.80 -10.16
N HIS A 249 0.04 -2.20 -9.38
CA HIS A 249 -0.72 -1.26 -8.57
C HIS A 249 -0.87 -1.71 -7.13
N THR A 250 -1.17 -0.76 -6.27
CA THR A 250 -1.48 -1.02 -4.86
C THR A 250 -2.63 -0.17 -4.37
N LYS A 251 -3.40 -0.71 -3.44
CA LYS A 251 -4.48 -0.01 -2.75
C LYS A 251 -3.97 0.55 -1.44
N VAL A 252 -3.90 1.87 -1.36
CA VAL A 252 -3.49 2.59 -0.17
C VAL A 252 -4.72 2.99 0.61
N PHE A 253 -4.82 2.58 1.87
CA PHE A 253 -5.95 2.91 2.73
C PHE A 253 -6.10 4.42 2.91
N GLY A 254 -7.31 4.93 2.71
CA GLY A 254 -7.65 6.34 2.83
C GLY A 254 -7.27 7.19 1.60
N ARG A 255 -7.18 8.50 1.84
CA ARG A 255 -6.80 9.48 0.83
C ARG A 255 -5.29 9.72 0.85
N TYR A 256 -4.59 8.98 0.03
CA TYR A 256 -3.15 9.12 -0.12
C TYR A 256 -2.80 10.15 -1.20
N ASN A 257 -1.80 10.99 -0.94
CA ASN A 257 -1.29 12.04 -1.84
C ASN A 257 0.24 11.94 -1.97
N GLY A 258 0.77 10.74 -2.12
CA GLY A 258 2.19 10.52 -2.37
C GLY A 258 2.62 10.88 -3.79
N PRO A 259 3.90 10.62 -4.12
CA PRO A 259 4.48 10.97 -5.41
C PRO A 259 4.02 10.06 -6.56
N GLU A 260 3.45 8.89 -6.25
CA GLU A 260 3.05 7.91 -7.25
C GLU A 260 1.81 8.38 -8.03
N GLU A 261 1.67 7.89 -9.26
CA GLU A 261 0.52 8.17 -10.09
C GLU A 261 -0.76 7.58 -9.49
N VAL A 262 -1.75 8.44 -9.27
CA VAL A 262 -3.06 8.02 -8.78
C VAL A 262 -3.91 7.55 -9.94
N MET A 263 -4.26 6.27 -9.96
CA MET A 263 -5.13 5.69 -10.96
C MET A 263 -6.58 6.09 -10.72
N TYR A 264 -7.07 5.91 -9.49
CA TYR A 264 -8.37 6.39 -9.05
C TYR A 264 -8.50 6.44 -7.52
N ARG A 265 -9.57 7.08 -7.05
CA ARG A 265 -9.89 7.19 -5.62
C ARG A 265 -11.30 6.73 -5.34
N THR A 266 -11.44 6.02 -4.24
CA THR A 266 -12.73 5.68 -3.64
C THR A 266 -12.88 6.41 -2.30
N PRO A 267 -14.05 6.39 -1.66
CA PRO A 267 -14.18 6.87 -0.29
C PRO A 267 -13.32 6.11 0.74
N ARG A 268 -12.75 4.95 0.39
CA ARG A 268 -12.04 4.04 1.31
C ARG A 268 -10.54 3.95 1.05
N TYR A 269 -10.11 4.06 -0.18
CA TYR A 269 -8.72 3.90 -0.58
C TYR A 269 -8.37 4.71 -1.83
N THR A 270 -7.08 4.94 -1.99
CA THR A 270 -6.47 5.47 -3.21
C THR A 270 -5.73 4.33 -3.90
N GLU A 271 -5.98 4.11 -5.17
CA GLU A 271 -5.22 3.15 -5.97
C GLU A 271 -4.15 3.88 -6.77
N ILE A 272 -2.92 3.44 -6.62
CA ILE A 272 -1.73 4.05 -7.23
C ILE A 272 -1.00 3.06 -8.11
N ASN A 273 -0.38 3.57 -9.17
CA ASN A 273 0.53 2.84 -10.05
C ASN A 273 1.95 2.89 -9.47
N VAL A 274 2.58 1.74 -9.30
CA VAL A 274 3.94 1.61 -8.75
C VAL A 274 4.94 1.02 -9.75
N ILE A 275 4.58 0.96 -11.02
CA ILE A 275 5.40 0.36 -12.07
C ILE A 275 6.79 0.99 -12.21
N ASP A 276 6.95 2.26 -11.84
CA ASP A 276 8.24 2.99 -11.85
C ASP A 276 9.32 2.32 -10.96
N ASN A 277 8.90 1.51 -9.97
CA ASN A 277 9.83 0.75 -9.11
C ASN A 277 10.45 -0.47 -9.83
N TYR A 278 9.90 -0.87 -10.99
CA TYR A 278 10.24 -2.13 -11.67
C TYR A 278 10.85 -1.93 -13.06
N ALA A 279 10.47 -0.87 -13.76
CA ALA A 279 10.92 -0.61 -15.11
C ALA A 279 10.95 0.90 -15.41
N PRO A 280 11.80 1.35 -16.35
CA PRO A 280 11.68 2.69 -16.91
C PRO A 280 10.31 2.85 -17.56
N THR A 281 9.63 3.95 -17.28
CA THR A 281 8.31 4.26 -17.83
C THR A 281 8.34 5.50 -18.72
N ALA A 282 7.31 5.63 -19.54
CA ALA A 282 7.04 6.83 -20.32
C ALA A 282 5.58 7.23 -20.17
N LYS A 283 5.31 8.53 -20.20
CA LYS A 283 3.95 9.06 -20.25
C LYS A 283 3.57 9.32 -21.70
N ALA A 284 2.36 8.94 -22.06
CA ALA A 284 1.78 9.21 -23.37
C ALA A 284 0.40 9.85 -23.19
N ASP A 285 0.20 11.00 -23.84
CA ASP A 285 -1.12 11.63 -23.94
C ASP A 285 -1.80 11.13 -25.23
N VAL A 286 -2.98 10.53 -25.08
CA VAL A 286 -3.75 9.98 -26.19
C VAL A 286 -4.98 10.85 -26.43
N THR A 287 -5.07 11.47 -27.61
CA THR A 287 -6.24 12.23 -28.04
C THR A 287 -6.98 11.45 -29.12
N ILE A 288 -8.25 11.17 -28.91
CA ILE A 288 -9.11 10.55 -29.91
C ILE A 288 -9.78 11.64 -30.74
N VAL A 289 -9.63 11.56 -32.04
CA VAL A 289 -10.25 12.49 -33.00
C VAL A 289 -11.10 11.74 -34.03
N ASP A 290 -12.11 12.41 -34.58
CA ASP A 290 -12.88 11.92 -35.72
C ASP A 290 -12.09 12.03 -37.06
N ALA A 291 -12.73 11.66 -38.15
CA ALA A 291 -12.13 11.73 -39.49
C ALA A 291 -11.78 13.15 -39.94
N ASP A 292 -12.40 14.17 -39.33
CA ASP A 292 -12.14 15.59 -39.60
C ASP A 292 -11.09 16.19 -38.63
N GLY A 293 -10.50 15.38 -37.76
CA GLY A 293 -9.51 15.80 -36.77
C GLY A 293 -10.08 16.50 -35.53
N LYS A 294 -11.38 16.41 -35.29
CA LYS A 294 -12.02 17.01 -34.11
C LYS A 294 -11.99 16.04 -32.93
N PRO A 295 -11.69 16.52 -31.71
CA PRO A 295 -11.74 15.69 -30.52
C PRO A 295 -13.09 15.00 -30.31
N VAL A 296 -13.07 13.70 -30.03
CA VAL A 296 -14.27 12.89 -29.69
C VAL A 296 -14.41 12.84 -28.18
N ALA A 297 -15.49 13.41 -27.67
CA ALA A 297 -15.84 13.32 -26.25
C ALA A 297 -16.28 11.90 -25.88
N ASP A 298 -16.00 11.48 -24.64
CA ASP A 298 -16.44 10.21 -24.06
C ASP A 298 -16.00 8.95 -24.83
N ALA A 299 -14.91 9.05 -25.61
CA ALA A 299 -14.32 7.89 -26.26
C ALA A 299 -13.70 6.95 -25.23
N LYS A 300 -14.08 5.69 -25.21
CA LYS A 300 -13.45 4.66 -24.37
C LYS A 300 -12.13 4.25 -24.99
N VAL A 301 -11.04 4.46 -24.27
CA VAL A 301 -9.69 4.00 -24.64
C VAL A 301 -9.30 2.85 -23.73
N GLU A 302 -8.88 1.73 -24.30
CA GLU A 302 -8.42 0.56 -23.55
C GLU A 302 -6.96 0.27 -23.86
N PHE A 303 -6.15 0.15 -22.82
CA PHE A 303 -4.79 -0.36 -22.90
C PHE A 303 -4.82 -1.88 -22.74
N LYS A 304 -4.30 -2.60 -23.73
CA LYS A 304 -4.40 -4.06 -23.78
C LYS A 304 -3.03 -4.70 -23.90
N VAL A 305 -2.86 -5.82 -23.20
CA VAL A 305 -1.76 -6.78 -23.42
C VAL A 305 -2.19 -7.79 -24.46
N TYR A 306 -1.33 -8.05 -25.44
CA TYR A 306 -1.51 -9.16 -26.37
C TYR A 306 -0.85 -10.41 -25.81
N ASN A 307 -1.65 -11.41 -25.48
CA ASN A 307 -1.20 -12.64 -24.84
C ASN A 307 -2.05 -13.83 -25.32
N TYR A 308 -1.42 -14.95 -25.64
CA TYR A 308 -2.08 -16.15 -26.19
C TYR A 308 -3.05 -15.86 -27.36
N ALA A 309 -2.62 -14.99 -28.28
CA ALA A 309 -3.41 -14.52 -29.44
C ALA A 309 -4.69 -13.73 -29.11
N GLU A 310 -4.84 -13.26 -27.89
CA GLU A 310 -5.96 -12.43 -27.44
C GLU A 310 -5.50 -11.08 -26.86
N PHE A 311 -6.38 -10.10 -26.91
CA PHE A 311 -6.16 -8.79 -26.31
C PHE A 311 -6.89 -8.68 -24.96
N TYR A 312 -6.12 -8.51 -23.88
CA TYR A 312 -6.65 -8.34 -22.54
C TYR A 312 -6.50 -6.89 -22.08
N THR A 313 -7.62 -6.28 -21.69
CA THR A 313 -7.62 -4.93 -21.14
C THR A 313 -6.95 -4.92 -19.76
N VAL A 314 -5.90 -4.11 -19.60
CA VAL A 314 -5.21 -3.89 -18.32
C VAL A 314 -5.58 -2.57 -17.69
N ALA A 315 -6.01 -1.58 -18.50
CA ALA A 315 -6.52 -0.28 -18.07
C ALA A 315 -7.49 0.30 -19.09
N SER A 316 -8.42 1.16 -18.67
CA SER A 316 -9.38 1.85 -19.55
C SER A 316 -9.80 3.20 -18.97
#